data_5d2894ee87d111a68a41fd68a8bbb15a
#
_entry.id   5d2894ee87d111a68a41fd68a8bbb15a
#
_cell.length_a   1.000
_cell.length_b   1.000
_cell.length_c   1.000
_cell.angle_alpha   90.00
_cell.angle_beta   90.00
_cell.angle_gamma   90.00
#
_symmetry.space_group_name_H-M   'P 1'
#
loop_
_entity.id
_entity.type
_entity.pdbx_description
1 polymer ?
#
loop_
_entity_poly.entity_id
_entity_poly.type
_entity_poly.pdbx_seq_one_letter_code
_entity_poly.pdbx_strand_id
1 'polypeptide(L)'
;ARGQSGELVRALQSALIANGTEVKGGADGVFGVATTVAISNFQAARALNQTKVLDVTTAVALGLIPSFESLGLPTLQVFPMQGGCGFTDTWHDPRSGGRLHEGVDIIGAKGLAIYATNDGVISRMSTGGALGGNAIYVKIPNGTYFYYAHLDSFAPGMAAGVPVKAGQIIGYNGSTGTGSPHLHFEVHPFGGPAVNPYQFVKAVDACNVTTVLPQS
;
A
#
# COMPACT_ATOMS: atom_id res chain seq x y z
N ALA A 1 9.45 -9.89 16.46
CA ALA A 1 10.85 -9.52 16.25
C ALA A 1 11.77 -10.53 16.96
N ARG A 2 13.06 -10.63 16.55
CA ARG A 2 14.05 -11.49 17.21
C ARG A 2 14.07 -11.27 18.74
N GLY A 3 14.09 -12.37 19.50
CA GLY A 3 14.06 -12.34 20.97
C GLY A 3 12.65 -12.38 21.58
N GLN A 4 11.60 -12.24 20.77
CA GLN A 4 10.23 -12.47 21.25
C GLN A 4 9.96 -13.96 21.45
N SER A 5 9.12 -14.27 22.44
CA SER A 5 8.68 -15.64 22.70
C SER A 5 7.20 -15.65 23.10
N GLY A 6 6.58 -16.83 23.01
CA GLY A 6 5.20 -17.06 23.42
C GLY A 6 4.35 -17.72 22.34
N GLU A 7 3.04 -17.84 22.64
CA GLU A 7 2.09 -18.57 21.80
C GLU A 7 1.94 -18.03 20.38
N LEU A 8 2.04 -16.72 20.17
CA LEU A 8 2.00 -16.13 18.83
C LEU A 8 3.20 -16.56 17.97
N VAL A 9 4.39 -16.69 18.58
CA VAL A 9 5.57 -17.20 17.88
C VAL A 9 5.40 -18.69 17.56
N ARG A 10 4.86 -19.46 18.51
CA ARG A 10 4.55 -20.88 18.31
C ARG A 10 3.54 -21.07 17.18
N ALA A 11 2.48 -20.25 17.13
CA ALA A 11 1.49 -20.27 16.06
C ALA A 11 2.11 -19.99 14.69
N LEU A 12 3.00 -18.99 14.58
CA LEU A 12 3.75 -18.70 13.36
C LEU A 12 4.61 -19.90 12.93
N GLN A 13 5.37 -20.49 13.85
CA GLN A 13 6.23 -21.63 13.57
C GLN A 13 5.41 -22.85 13.12
N SER A 14 4.28 -23.11 13.78
CA SER A 14 3.34 -24.17 13.39
C SER A 14 2.74 -23.92 11.99
N ALA A 15 2.40 -22.69 11.66
CA ALA A 15 1.91 -22.35 10.32
C ALA A 15 3.00 -22.55 9.25
N LEU A 16 4.25 -22.19 9.50
CA LEU A 16 5.38 -22.45 8.61
C LEU A 16 5.52 -23.96 8.34
N ILE A 17 5.50 -24.77 9.40
CA ILE A 17 5.62 -26.24 9.30
C ILE A 17 4.41 -26.81 8.53
N ALA A 18 3.20 -26.40 8.84
CA ALA A 18 1.98 -26.84 8.16
C ALA A 18 1.98 -26.47 6.65
N ASN A 19 2.69 -25.41 6.27
CA ASN A 19 2.90 -25.00 4.88
C ASN A 19 4.16 -25.62 4.24
N GLY A 20 4.74 -26.67 4.83
CA GLY A 20 5.84 -27.42 4.28
C GLY A 20 7.23 -26.78 4.46
N THR A 21 7.35 -25.77 5.32
CA THR A 21 8.64 -25.12 5.59
C THR A 21 9.25 -25.64 6.88
N GLU A 22 10.46 -26.17 6.81
CA GLU A 22 11.19 -26.63 7.99
C GLU A 22 11.50 -25.46 8.93
N VAL A 23 11.18 -25.63 10.21
CA VAL A 23 11.64 -24.76 11.31
C VAL A 23 12.59 -25.59 12.17
N LYS A 24 13.90 -25.33 12.09
CA LYS A 24 14.89 -26.06 12.89
C LYS A 24 14.61 -25.89 14.38
N GLY A 25 14.38 -26.99 15.09
CA GLY A 25 13.95 -26.98 16.48
C GLY A 25 12.43 -27.03 16.67
N GLY A 26 11.65 -27.03 15.59
CA GLY A 26 10.19 -27.10 15.64
C GLY A 26 9.52 -25.81 16.10
N ALA A 27 8.28 -25.94 16.57
CA ALA A 27 7.50 -24.81 17.09
C ALA A 27 7.77 -24.60 18.60
N ASP A 28 8.99 -24.15 18.92
CA ASP A 28 9.45 -23.95 20.30
C ASP A 28 8.89 -22.67 20.96
N GLY A 29 8.28 -21.80 20.18
CA GLY A 29 7.76 -20.51 20.63
C GLY A 29 8.80 -19.43 20.83
N VAL A 30 10.03 -19.60 20.32
CA VAL A 30 11.11 -18.60 20.40
C VAL A 30 11.44 -18.06 19.02
N PHE A 31 11.31 -16.75 18.81
CA PHE A 31 11.66 -16.10 17.55
C PHE A 31 13.16 -15.91 17.44
N GLY A 32 13.84 -16.94 17.02
CA GLY A 32 15.31 -16.98 16.83
C GLY A 32 15.73 -16.92 15.37
N VAL A 33 17.00 -17.31 15.15
CA VAL A 33 17.57 -17.43 13.80
C VAL A 33 16.81 -18.48 12.97
N ALA A 34 16.46 -19.61 13.59
CA ALA A 34 15.71 -20.69 12.91
C ALA A 34 14.38 -20.20 12.35
N THR A 35 13.60 -19.45 13.13
CA THR A 35 12.33 -18.84 12.68
C THR A 35 12.56 -17.83 11.55
N THR A 36 13.59 -16.99 11.66
CA THR A 36 13.95 -16.02 10.60
C THR A 36 14.31 -16.71 9.28
N VAL A 37 15.09 -17.78 9.33
CA VAL A 37 15.46 -18.59 8.15
C VAL A 37 14.23 -19.25 7.55
N ALA A 38 13.37 -19.84 8.37
CA ALA A 38 12.15 -20.47 7.92
C ALA A 38 11.20 -19.47 7.21
N ILE A 39 11.03 -18.25 7.76
CA ILE A 39 10.26 -17.20 7.08
C ILE A 39 10.88 -16.89 5.71
N SER A 40 12.20 -16.70 5.62
CA SER A 40 12.89 -16.42 4.35
C SER A 40 12.69 -17.54 3.32
N ASN A 41 12.79 -18.79 3.75
CA ASN A 41 12.58 -19.96 2.89
C ASN A 41 11.12 -20.05 2.39
N PHE A 42 10.16 -19.81 3.29
CA PHE A 42 8.75 -19.75 2.94
C PHE A 42 8.46 -18.64 1.92
N GLN A 43 9.00 -17.45 2.16
CA GLN A 43 8.85 -16.29 1.24
C GLN A 43 9.43 -16.64 -0.14
N ALA A 44 10.61 -17.25 -0.20
CA ALA A 44 11.20 -17.70 -1.46
C ALA A 44 10.34 -18.74 -2.18
N ALA A 45 9.87 -19.77 -1.46
CA ALA A 45 9.02 -20.83 -2.02
C ALA A 45 7.68 -20.32 -2.57
N ARG A 46 7.19 -19.19 -2.07
CA ARG A 46 5.94 -18.54 -2.50
C ARG A 46 6.16 -17.34 -3.41
N ALA A 47 7.37 -17.13 -3.93
CA ALA A 47 7.76 -15.98 -4.75
C ALA A 47 7.44 -14.61 -4.10
N LEU A 48 7.49 -14.53 -2.77
CA LEU A 48 7.32 -13.31 -2.00
C LEU A 48 8.66 -12.61 -1.81
N ASN A 49 8.63 -11.30 -1.51
CA ASN A 49 9.82 -10.57 -1.10
C ASN A 49 10.43 -11.20 0.16
N GLN A 50 11.72 -11.54 0.10
CA GLN A 50 12.44 -12.19 1.21
C GLN A 50 12.83 -11.16 2.28
N THR A 51 11.83 -10.59 2.94
CA THR A 51 12.00 -9.59 4.02
C THR A 51 12.57 -10.18 5.31
N LYS A 52 12.50 -11.52 5.46
CA LYS A 52 12.93 -12.28 6.66
C LYS A 52 12.16 -11.91 7.93
N VAL A 53 11.05 -11.20 7.78
CA VAL A 53 10.12 -10.85 8.85
C VAL A 53 8.72 -11.33 8.50
N LEU A 54 7.87 -11.52 9.52
CA LEU A 54 6.45 -11.77 9.31
C LEU A 54 5.78 -10.45 8.94
N ASP A 55 5.76 -10.13 7.66
CA ASP A 55 4.96 -9.05 7.10
C ASP A 55 3.53 -9.55 6.77
N VAL A 56 2.65 -8.61 6.42
CA VAL A 56 1.23 -8.92 6.14
C VAL A 56 1.09 -9.92 4.98
N THR A 57 1.86 -9.74 3.91
CA THR A 57 1.83 -10.63 2.75
C THR A 57 2.20 -12.06 3.13
N THR A 58 3.23 -12.21 3.97
CA THR A 58 3.65 -13.49 4.52
C THR A 58 2.59 -14.08 5.45
N ALA A 59 1.98 -13.27 6.32
CA ALA A 59 0.94 -13.71 7.25
C ALA A 59 -0.33 -14.19 6.52
N VAL A 60 -0.73 -13.49 5.46
CA VAL A 60 -1.82 -13.93 4.57
C VAL A 60 -1.49 -15.26 3.89
N ALA A 61 -0.30 -15.37 3.29
CA ALA A 61 0.14 -16.59 2.60
C ALA A 61 0.26 -17.80 3.52
N LEU A 62 0.54 -17.58 4.82
CA LEU A 62 0.54 -18.60 5.85
C LEU A 62 -0.87 -18.95 6.38
N GLY A 63 -1.90 -18.20 6.01
CA GLY A 63 -3.27 -18.35 6.53
C GLY A 63 -3.44 -17.88 7.99
N LEU A 64 -2.51 -17.08 8.51
CA LEU A 64 -2.58 -16.53 9.87
C LEU A 64 -3.57 -15.37 9.99
N ILE A 65 -3.78 -14.64 8.90
CA ILE A 65 -4.78 -13.58 8.77
C ILE A 65 -5.51 -13.73 7.44
N PRO A 66 -6.78 -13.28 7.34
CA PRO A 66 -7.51 -13.31 6.10
C PRO A 66 -6.87 -12.39 5.04
N SER A 67 -6.99 -12.74 3.76
CA SER A 67 -6.59 -11.88 2.66
C SER A 67 -7.52 -10.67 2.52
N PHE A 68 -7.04 -9.57 1.94
CA PHE A 68 -7.91 -8.44 1.60
C PHE A 68 -9.09 -8.89 0.74
N GLU A 69 -8.84 -9.78 -0.24
CA GLU A 69 -9.88 -10.35 -1.10
C GLU A 69 -10.93 -11.15 -0.32
N SER A 70 -10.51 -11.98 0.66
CA SER A 70 -11.44 -12.74 1.50
C SER A 70 -12.29 -11.86 2.41
N LEU A 71 -11.84 -10.64 2.69
CA LEU A 71 -12.59 -9.62 3.43
C LEU A 71 -13.39 -8.71 2.50
N GLY A 72 -13.38 -8.97 1.17
CA GLY A 72 -14.00 -8.10 0.18
C GLY A 72 -13.29 -6.74 0.01
N LEU A 73 -12.12 -6.56 0.62
CA LEU A 73 -11.35 -5.33 0.51
C LEU A 73 -10.61 -5.28 -0.84
N PRO A 74 -10.42 -4.08 -1.43
CA PRO A 74 -9.71 -3.95 -2.70
C PRO A 74 -8.24 -4.34 -2.55
N THR A 75 -7.64 -4.85 -3.61
CA THR A 75 -6.18 -4.97 -3.75
C THR A 75 -5.69 -3.92 -4.74
N LEU A 76 -4.52 -3.34 -4.50
CA LEU A 76 -3.88 -2.48 -5.48
C LEU A 76 -3.18 -3.35 -6.53
N GLN A 77 -3.32 -3.01 -7.82
CA GLN A 77 -2.65 -3.71 -8.92
C GLN A 77 -1.26 -3.13 -9.16
N VAL A 78 -1.08 -1.82 -8.92
CA VAL A 78 0.21 -1.14 -9.05
C VAL A 78 0.42 -0.15 -7.91
N PHE A 79 1.68 0.18 -7.66
CA PHE A 79 2.06 1.21 -6.71
C PHE A 79 1.62 2.60 -7.22
N PRO A 80 1.09 3.49 -6.35
CA PRO A 80 0.44 4.72 -6.80
C PRO A 80 1.38 5.81 -7.32
N MET A 81 2.70 5.67 -7.16
CA MET A 81 3.67 6.69 -7.55
C MET A 81 4.91 6.07 -8.19
N GLN A 82 5.56 6.80 -9.10
CA GLN A 82 6.89 6.47 -9.60
C GLN A 82 7.89 6.34 -8.43
N GLY A 83 8.82 5.40 -8.50
CA GLY A 83 9.85 5.21 -7.49
C GLY A 83 10.83 6.38 -7.35
N GLY A 84 11.72 6.27 -6.40
CA GLY A 84 12.49 7.37 -5.85
C GLY A 84 11.75 8.00 -4.66
N CYS A 85 11.10 7.18 -3.85
CA CYS A 85 10.19 7.58 -2.79
C CYS A 85 10.45 6.81 -1.49
N GLY A 86 9.68 7.16 -0.45
CA GLY A 86 9.64 6.44 0.82
C GLY A 86 8.34 6.72 1.55
N PHE A 87 7.87 5.77 2.36
CA PHE A 87 6.68 5.94 3.17
C PHE A 87 6.75 5.09 4.45
N THR A 88 6.01 5.51 5.44
CA THR A 88 5.82 4.78 6.71
C THR A 88 4.34 4.76 7.04
N ASP A 89 3.94 3.94 8.03
CA ASP A 89 2.57 3.96 8.52
C ASP A 89 2.35 5.25 9.34
N THR A 90 1.59 6.17 8.77
CA THR A 90 1.21 7.46 9.38
C THR A 90 -0.29 7.56 9.63
N TRP A 91 -0.98 6.40 9.59
CA TRP A 91 -2.42 6.33 9.84
C TRP A 91 -2.77 6.83 11.24
N HIS A 92 -3.74 7.76 11.29
CA HIS A 92 -4.20 8.41 12.51
C HIS A 92 -3.15 9.27 13.24
N ASP A 93 -2.02 9.58 12.59
CA ASP A 93 -1.12 10.61 13.12
C ASP A 93 -1.87 11.95 13.26
N PRO A 94 -1.64 12.71 14.33
CA PRO A 94 -2.29 14.00 14.52
C PRO A 94 -2.00 14.99 13.39
N ARG A 95 -3.03 15.68 12.91
CA ARG A 95 -2.95 16.76 11.92
C ARG A 95 -3.51 18.06 12.47
N SER A 96 -3.24 19.18 11.79
CA SER A 96 -3.74 20.50 12.20
C SER A 96 -5.26 20.51 12.34
N GLY A 97 -5.77 21.27 13.31
CA GLY A 97 -7.22 21.38 13.57
C GLY A 97 -7.80 20.16 14.29
N GLY A 98 -7.02 19.32 14.94
CA GLY A 98 -7.48 18.15 15.69
C GLY A 98 -7.92 16.97 14.81
N ARG A 99 -7.62 17.01 13.51
CA ARG A 99 -7.91 15.89 12.58
C ARG A 99 -6.91 14.75 12.80
N LEU A 100 -7.31 13.56 12.42
CA LEU A 100 -6.41 12.41 12.28
C LEU A 100 -6.07 12.21 10.80
N HIS A 101 -4.91 11.65 10.53
CA HIS A 101 -4.48 11.31 9.18
C HIS A 101 -5.25 10.11 8.65
N GLU A 102 -5.97 10.27 7.54
CA GLU A 102 -6.83 9.22 6.95
C GLU A 102 -6.19 8.58 5.71
N GLY A 103 -4.86 8.71 5.56
CA GLY A 103 -4.11 8.22 4.41
C GLY A 103 -2.74 7.68 4.76
N VAL A 104 -1.95 7.44 3.73
CA VAL A 104 -0.50 7.26 3.79
C VAL A 104 0.16 8.37 2.97
N ASP A 105 1.21 8.98 3.53
CA ASP A 105 2.00 9.99 2.84
C ASP A 105 3.22 9.32 2.19
N ILE A 106 3.26 9.32 0.86
CA ILE A 106 4.37 8.78 0.07
C ILE A 106 5.26 9.94 -0.33
N ILE A 107 6.38 10.07 0.35
CA ILE A 107 7.35 11.17 0.17
C ILE A 107 8.17 10.93 -1.10
N GLY A 108 8.19 11.88 -2.00
CA GLY A 108 8.96 11.80 -3.23
C GLY A 108 9.13 13.17 -3.88
N ALA A 109 10.05 13.28 -4.83
CA ALA A 109 10.31 14.54 -5.51
C ALA A 109 9.05 15.06 -6.25
N LYS A 110 8.94 16.37 -6.37
CA LYS A 110 7.94 17.02 -7.22
C LYS A 110 8.12 16.55 -8.69
N GLY A 111 7.01 16.29 -9.37
CA GLY A 111 6.98 15.88 -10.77
C GLY A 111 7.08 14.37 -11.02
N LEU A 112 7.26 13.53 -9.99
CA LEU A 112 7.17 12.08 -10.16
C LEU A 112 5.76 11.69 -10.65
N ALA A 113 5.69 10.72 -11.57
CA ALA A 113 4.42 10.26 -12.10
C ALA A 113 3.54 9.63 -11.01
N ILE A 114 2.25 9.96 -11.02
CA ILE A 114 1.22 9.35 -10.18
C ILE A 114 0.36 8.45 -11.06
N TYR A 115 0.20 7.21 -10.63
CA TYR A 115 -0.50 6.16 -11.37
C TYR A 115 -1.85 5.84 -10.77
N ALA A 116 -2.84 5.56 -11.63
CA ALA A 116 -4.05 4.89 -11.18
C ALA A 116 -3.66 3.49 -10.65
N THR A 117 -4.02 3.19 -9.41
CA THR A 117 -3.67 1.90 -8.79
C THR A 117 -4.46 0.73 -9.36
N ASN A 118 -5.61 0.99 -9.94
CA ASN A 118 -6.55 0.00 -10.47
C ASN A 118 -7.25 0.52 -11.72
N ASP A 119 -7.78 -0.39 -12.51
CA ASP A 119 -8.75 -0.06 -13.55
C ASP A 119 -9.98 0.60 -12.90
N GLY A 120 -10.42 1.73 -13.44
CA GLY A 120 -11.55 2.47 -12.86
C GLY A 120 -11.98 3.67 -13.71
N VAL A 121 -12.73 4.55 -13.07
CA VAL A 121 -13.18 5.82 -13.67
C VAL A 121 -12.84 6.95 -12.73
N ILE A 122 -12.34 8.06 -13.25
CA ILE A 122 -12.19 9.29 -12.47
C ILE A 122 -13.59 9.75 -12.06
N SER A 123 -13.93 9.56 -10.80
CA SER A 123 -15.26 9.93 -10.29
C SER A 123 -15.35 11.42 -9.93
N ARG A 124 -14.23 12.01 -9.56
CA ARG A 124 -14.13 13.42 -9.16
C ARG A 124 -12.71 13.94 -9.31
N MET A 125 -12.58 15.23 -9.56
CA MET A 125 -11.34 15.99 -9.46
C MET A 125 -11.59 17.27 -8.67
N SER A 126 -10.57 17.77 -7.98
CA SER A 126 -10.62 19.08 -7.31
C SER A 126 -9.32 19.84 -7.54
N THR A 127 -9.42 21.18 -7.61
CA THR A 127 -8.29 22.09 -7.82
C THR A 127 -8.22 23.08 -6.67
N GLY A 128 -7.05 23.25 -6.07
CA GLY A 128 -6.81 24.28 -5.05
C GLY A 128 -7.57 24.08 -3.75
N GLY A 129 -7.99 22.87 -3.42
CA GLY A 129 -8.65 22.57 -2.14
C GLY A 129 -7.76 22.93 -0.94
N ALA A 130 -8.33 23.49 0.12
CA ALA A 130 -7.58 23.99 1.28
C ALA A 130 -6.72 22.91 1.98
N LEU A 131 -7.15 21.65 1.94
CA LEU A 131 -6.42 20.54 2.57
C LEU A 131 -5.76 19.63 1.54
N GLY A 132 -6.47 19.22 0.49
CA GLY A 132 -5.97 18.24 -0.48
C GLY A 132 -5.30 18.88 -1.70
N GLY A 133 -5.36 20.20 -1.86
CA GLY A 133 -4.85 20.87 -3.05
C GLY A 133 -5.52 20.38 -4.33
N ASN A 134 -4.70 20.01 -5.32
CA ASN A 134 -5.17 19.32 -6.53
C ASN A 134 -5.31 17.83 -6.21
N ALA A 135 -6.48 17.26 -6.49
CA ALA A 135 -6.75 15.86 -6.17
C ALA A 135 -7.62 15.15 -7.21
N ILE A 136 -7.40 13.84 -7.33
CA ILE A 136 -8.17 12.92 -8.17
C ILE A 136 -8.77 11.82 -7.31
N TYR A 137 -9.99 11.42 -7.64
CA TYR A 137 -10.71 10.28 -7.07
C TYR A 137 -10.92 9.24 -8.18
N VAL A 138 -10.35 8.06 -8.07
CA VAL A 138 -10.58 6.95 -9.00
C VAL A 138 -11.50 5.94 -8.33
N LYS A 139 -12.65 5.66 -8.96
CA LYS A 139 -13.65 4.72 -8.45
C LYS A 139 -13.65 3.44 -9.28
N ILE A 140 -13.68 2.28 -8.62
CA ILE A 140 -13.78 0.97 -9.24
C ILE A 140 -15.20 0.40 -9.14
N PRO A 141 -15.56 -0.67 -9.91
CA PRO A 141 -16.95 -1.14 -10.04
C PRO A 141 -17.65 -1.51 -8.74
N ASN A 142 -16.94 -2.02 -7.72
CA ASN A 142 -17.53 -2.40 -6.43
C ASN A 142 -17.85 -1.18 -5.52
N GLY A 143 -17.67 0.04 -6.02
CA GLY A 143 -17.93 1.27 -5.27
C GLY A 143 -16.73 1.82 -4.50
N THR A 144 -15.66 1.03 -4.31
CA THR A 144 -14.41 1.52 -3.72
C THR A 144 -13.85 2.69 -4.53
N TYR A 145 -13.31 3.69 -3.83
CA TYR A 145 -12.52 4.72 -4.49
C TYR A 145 -11.17 4.93 -3.81
N PHE A 146 -10.23 5.40 -4.62
CA PHE A 146 -8.89 5.78 -4.22
C PHE A 146 -8.76 7.30 -4.35
N TYR A 147 -8.18 7.95 -3.35
CA TYR A 147 -7.96 9.39 -3.31
C TYR A 147 -6.48 9.70 -3.43
N TYR A 148 -6.14 10.57 -4.36
CA TYR A 148 -4.79 11.02 -4.67
C TYR A 148 -4.74 12.52 -4.51
N ALA A 149 -3.99 13.05 -3.53
CA ALA A 149 -3.96 14.47 -3.22
C ALA A 149 -2.56 15.08 -3.32
N HIS A 150 -2.51 16.40 -3.21
CA HIS A 150 -1.33 17.26 -3.28
C HIS A 150 -0.64 17.27 -4.65
N LEU A 151 -1.35 16.87 -5.72
CA LEU A 151 -0.79 16.82 -7.06
C LEU A 151 -0.30 18.20 -7.52
N ASP A 152 0.84 18.24 -8.21
CA ASP A 152 1.31 19.45 -8.90
C ASP A 152 0.40 19.78 -10.08
N SER A 153 0.12 18.77 -10.90
CA SER A 153 -0.75 18.87 -12.06
C SER A 153 -1.40 17.54 -12.40
N PHE A 154 -2.46 17.61 -13.15
CA PHE A 154 -3.13 16.44 -13.73
C PHE A 154 -2.45 16.05 -15.05
N ALA A 155 -2.46 14.76 -15.38
CA ALA A 155 -2.03 14.32 -16.70
C ALA A 155 -3.00 14.82 -17.79
N PRO A 156 -2.54 15.01 -19.02
CA PRO A 156 -3.40 15.43 -20.13
C PRO A 156 -4.60 14.50 -20.31
N GLY A 157 -5.78 15.07 -20.58
CA GLY A 157 -7.01 14.32 -20.82
C GLY A 157 -7.73 13.82 -19.56
N MET A 158 -7.21 14.07 -18.37
CA MET A 158 -7.90 13.69 -17.12
C MET A 158 -9.09 14.60 -16.85
N ALA A 159 -10.26 13.99 -16.68
CA ALA A 159 -11.51 14.66 -16.33
C ALA A 159 -12.46 13.69 -15.62
N ALA A 160 -13.43 14.20 -14.85
CA ALA A 160 -14.47 13.35 -14.29
C ALA A 160 -15.22 12.60 -15.40
N GLY A 161 -15.46 11.32 -15.19
CA GLY A 161 -16.05 10.39 -16.17
C GLY A 161 -15.05 9.68 -17.07
N VAL A 162 -13.77 10.08 -17.08
CA VAL A 162 -12.74 9.43 -17.91
C VAL A 162 -12.34 8.07 -17.30
N PRO A 163 -12.39 6.97 -18.08
CA PRO A 163 -11.86 5.69 -17.65
C PRO A 163 -10.33 5.72 -17.59
N VAL A 164 -9.74 5.03 -16.63
CA VAL A 164 -8.31 4.87 -16.46
C VAL A 164 -7.94 3.41 -16.24
N LYS A 165 -6.73 3.05 -16.65
CA LYS A 165 -6.15 1.73 -16.44
C LYS A 165 -5.15 1.73 -15.30
N ALA A 166 -4.99 0.59 -14.63
CA ALA A 166 -3.90 0.42 -13.66
C ALA A 166 -2.55 0.72 -14.33
N GLY A 167 -1.73 1.54 -13.67
CA GLY A 167 -0.45 2.01 -14.21
C GLY A 167 -0.53 3.22 -15.14
N GLN A 168 -1.72 3.64 -15.55
CA GLN A 168 -1.87 4.87 -16.34
C GLN A 168 -1.49 6.09 -15.51
N ILE A 169 -0.72 7.03 -16.09
CA ILE A 169 -0.40 8.30 -15.44
C ILE A 169 -1.66 9.15 -15.35
N ILE A 170 -2.04 9.54 -14.14
CA ILE A 170 -3.20 10.40 -13.87
C ILE A 170 -2.80 11.80 -13.41
N GLY A 171 -1.56 11.98 -13.01
CA GLY A 171 -1.02 13.26 -12.56
C GLY A 171 0.43 13.19 -12.15
N TYR A 172 0.91 14.23 -11.51
CA TYR A 172 2.30 14.35 -11.09
C TYR A 172 2.38 14.81 -9.64
N ASN A 173 3.31 14.22 -8.89
CA ASN A 173 3.52 14.51 -7.47
C ASN A 173 3.82 15.99 -7.23
N GLY A 174 3.24 16.57 -6.20
CA GLY A 174 3.37 17.98 -5.89
C GLY A 174 3.25 18.30 -4.41
N SER A 175 2.96 19.56 -4.14
CA SER A 175 2.78 20.09 -2.78
C SER A 175 1.60 21.05 -2.67
N THR A 176 0.60 20.92 -3.54
CA THR A 176 -0.60 21.78 -3.47
C THR A 176 -1.39 21.50 -2.20
N GLY A 177 -1.74 22.55 -1.46
CA GLY A 177 -2.41 22.42 -0.16
C GLY A 177 -1.54 21.93 1.00
N THR A 178 -0.22 21.77 0.79
CA THR A 178 0.74 21.32 1.81
C THR A 178 2.10 22.00 1.65
N GLY A 179 3.02 21.80 2.60
CA GLY A 179 4.33 22.49 2.63
C GLY A 179 5.47 21.76 1.91
N SER A 180 5.33 20.46 1.59
CA SER A 180 6.39 19.64 0.99
C SER A 180 5.82 18.63 -0.01
N PRO A 181 6.61 18.25 -1.05
CA PRO A 181 6.11 17.31 -2.06
C PRO A 181 5.92 15.91 -1.48
N HIS A 182 4.70 15.40 -1.59
CA HIS A 182 4.33 14.02 -1.30
C HIS A 182 2.98 13.71 -1.94
N LEU A 183 2.72 12.44 -2.17
CA LEU A 183 1.39 11.94 -2.48
C LEU A 183 0.69 11.55 -1.17
N HIS A 184 -0.41 12.19 -0.83
CA HIS A 184 -1.34 11.68 0.16
C HIS A 184 -2.32 10.73 -0.54
N PHE A 185 -2.35 9.48 -0.09
CA PHE A 185 -3.14 8.42 -0.72
C PHE A 185 -4.09 7.76 0.28
N GLU A 186 -5.37 7.65 -0.09
CA GLU A 186 -6.41 7.01 0.73
C GLU A 186 -7.08 5.86 -0.02
N VAL A 187 -7.59 4.89 0.75
CA VAL A 187 -8.41 3.77 0.27
C VAL A 187 -9.76 3.82 0.99
N HIS A 188 -10.84 3.91 0.22
CA HIS A 188 -12.22 3.98 0.71
C HIS A 188 -13.04 2.78 0.19
N PRO A 189 -13.04 1.64 0.91
CA PRO A 189 -13.76 0.45 0.48
C PRO A 189 -15.26 0.72 0.33
N PHE A 190 -15.83 0.29 -0.80
CA PHE A 190 -17.27 0.38 -1.11
C PHE A 190 -17.85 1.80 -1.02
N GLY A 191 -17.01 2.84 -1.08
CA GLY A 191 -17.41 4.24 -0.93
C GLY A 191 -17.62 4.67 0.52
N GLY A 192 -17.20 3.85 1.48
CA GLY A 192 -17.26 4.10 2.91
C GLY A 192 -16.13 4.99 3.43
N PRO A 193 -15.95 5.02 4.76
CA PRO A 193 -14.82 5.71 5.39
C PRO A 193 -13.47 5.17 4.90
N ALA A 194 -12.42 5.98 5.02
CA ALA A 194 -11.07 5.55 4.77
C ALA A 194 -10.67 4.40 5.71
N VAL A 195 -9.85 3.50 5.21
CA VAL A 195 -9.16 2.48 6.00
C VAL A 195 -7.66 2.71 5.93
N ASN A 196 -6.89 2.21 6.91
CA ASN A 196 -5.42 2.34 6.87
C ASN A 196 -4.86 1.82 5.54
N PRO A 197 -4.32 2.68 4.66
CA PRO A 197 -3.87 2.26 3.33
C PRO A 197 -2.46 1.67 3.32
N TYR A 198 -1.72 1.76 4.44
CA TYR A 198 -0.31 1.38 4.51
C TYR A 198 -0.05 -0.04 4.00
N GLN A 199 -0.86 -1.02 4.43
CA GLN A 199 -0.65 -2.41 4.05
C GLN A 199 -0.99 -2.67 2.56
N PHE A 200 -1.97 -1.98 2.01
CA PHE A 200 -2.29 -2.06 0.57
C PHE A 200 -1.14 -1.53 -0.27
N VAL A 201 -0.60 -0.36 0.09
CA VAL A 201 0.53 0.28 -0.59
C VAL A 201 1.81 -0.56 -0.42
N LYS A 202 2.03 -1.12 0.78
CA LYS A 202 3.19 -1.96 1.09
C LYS A 202 3.21 -3.26 0.28
N ALA A 203 2.06 -3.83 -0.01
CA ALA A 203 1.93 -5.06 -0.80
C ALA A 203 2.43 -4.90 -2.25
N VAL A 204 2.37 -3.68 -2.79
CA VAL A 204 2.81 -3.34 -4.17
C VAL A 204 3.99 -2.37 -4.18
N ASP A 205 4.73 -2.24 -3.09
CA ASP A 205 5.82 -1.27 -2.91
C ASP A 205 6.83 -1.30 -4.07
N ALA A 206 6.94 -0.19 -4.77
CA ALA A 206 7.84 0.02 -5.89
C ALA A 206 8.71 1.30 -5.73
N CYS A 207 8.92 1.78 -4.50
CA CYS A 207 9.73 2.98 -4.25
C CYS A 207 11.16 2.88 -4.79
N ASN A 208 11.69 1.68 -4.96
CA ASN A 208 13.01 1.44 -5.56
C ASN A 208 12.99 1.36 -7.10
N VAL A 209 11.81 1.39 -7.74
CA VAL A 209 11.64 1.31 -9.21
C VAL A 209 11.50 2.72 -9.76
N THR A 210 12.60 3.33 -10.16
CA THR A 210 12.63 4.75 -10.61
C THR A 210 12.19 4.97 -12.05
N THR A 211 12.09 3.92 -12.86
CA THR A 211 11.60 4.00 -14.24
C THR A 211 10.10 4.26 -14.29
N VAL A 212 9.68 5.12 -15.23
CA VAL A 212 8.24 5.35 -15.49
C VAL A 212 7.65 4.08 -16.10
N LEU A 213 6.44 3.70 -15.64
CA LEU A 213 5.71 2.58 -16.24
C LEU A 213 5.38 2.88 -17.71
N PRO A 214 5.45 1.89 -18.61
CA PRO A 214 5.02 2.06 -19.99
C PRO A 214 3.56 2.53 -20.05
N GLN A 215 3.29 3.51 -20.90
CA GLN A 215 1.92 3.99 -21.14
C GLN A 215 1.41 3.39 -22.44
N SER A 216 0.28 2.73 -22.38
CA SER A 216 -0.42 2.12 -23.52
C SER A 216 -1.36 3.12 -24.20
#